data_a8cfc3102fd4f0936f63ea0991018d83
#
_entry.id   a8cfc3102fd4f0936f63ea0991018d83
#
_cell.length_a   1.000
_cell.length_b   1.000
_cell.length_c   1.000
_cell.angle_alpha   90.00
_cell.angle_beta   90.00
_cell.angle_gamma   90.00
#
_symmetry.space_group_name_H-M   'P 1'
#
loop_
_entity.id
_entity.type
_entity.pdbx_description
1 polymer ?
#
loop_
_entity_poly.entity_id
_entity_poly.type
_entity_poly.pdbx_seq_one_letter_code
_entity_poly.pdbx_strand_id
1 'polypeptide(L)'
;MTATKTIEVALSTSGLGPDGRPIRIPLGAEGLTGAPPGLEPELEGEHMLINIGPQHPATHGVLRLVLELDGETVVRCIPHVGYLHCGFEKIGEYRQYNQIIPWTDREDYLNSMGNNVAFVLGAERLFGVEITERCRVLRVIAMELSRIISHLVWLGTTCIDIGAFTPFLWCFQERENVYKLLEGWTGARLTTSGTRVGGMIADVPDGWTDGLRAFLRGFPKTLDQVDAMLTRNAIWVGRTVGLGVMTPDEALNYGLSGPMLRASGVAYDVRKDFPYLGYETYDFDVPVGTNGDVYDRFLVRFEELRQSVRILEQALARLPDGPVNIDDPRLILPPKHKATSEMESMIHHFKLVMEGPRPPIGETYVPIESPKGEKGYYFVSDGTAKPVRWRIRPPSYVNLSAIPRMVEGHLLSDVIAINASIDIVMGEIDR
;
A
#
# COMPACT_ATOMS: atom_id res chain seq x y z
N MET A 1 26.85 -21.66 -33.96
CA MET A 1 26.21 -22.62 -33.04
C MET A 1 26.81 -22.41 -31.67
N THR A 2 26.24 -21.57 -30.88
CA THR A 2 26.61 -21.30 -29.48
C THR A 2 25.98 -22.39 -28.61
N ALA A 3 26.80 -23.18 -27.95
CA ALA A 3 26.37 -24.27 -27.08
C ALA A 3 25.61 -23.67 -25.88
N THR A 4 24.32 -23.97 -25.79
CA THR A 4 23.47 -23.61 -24.63
C THR A 4 23.99 -24.35 -23.40
N LYS A 5 24.54 -23.63 -22.42
CA LYS A 5 24.88 -24.21 -21.12
C LYS A 5 23.63 -24.50 -20.34
N THR A 6 23.39 -25.75 -19.99
CA THR A 6 22.33 -26.18 -19.10
C THR A 6 22.90 -26.42 -17.72
N ILE A 7 22.34 -25.86 -16.66
CA ILE A 7 22.64 -26.20 -15.27
C ILE A 7 21.55 -27.16 -14.77
N GLU A 8 21.96 -28.33 -14.28
CA GLU A 8 21.09 -29.21 -13.53
C GLU A 8 21.02 -28.69 -12.08
N VAL A 9 19.87 -28.16 -11.69
CA VAL A 9 19.62 -27.81 -10.30
C VAL A 9 18.96 -29.02 -9.65
N ALA A 10 19.70 -29.68 -8.74
CA ALA A 10 19.14 -30.69 -7.87
C ALA A 10 18.19 -29.98 -6.86
N LEU A 11 16.96 -29.75 -7.26
CA LEU A 11 15.90 -29.38 -6.35
C LEU A 11 15.50 -30.60 -5.52
N SER A 12 15.15 -30.39 -4.25
CA SER A 12 14.60 -31.39 -3.34
C SER A 12 13.51 -32.25 -4.03
N THR A 13 13.16 -33.39 -3.49
CA THR A 13 12.27 -34.43 -4.04
C THR A 13 10.94 -33.99 -4.64
N SER A 14 10.59 -32.69 -4.55
CA SER A 14 9.45 -32.03 -5.17
C SER A 14 9.72 -31.39 -6.55
N GLY A 15 10.95 -31.46 -7.05
CA GLY A 15 11.38 -30.81 -8.30
C GLY A 15 11.49 -31.76 -9.51
N LEU A 16 10.78 -32.87 -9.47
CA LEU A 16 10.69 -33.80 -10.62
C LEU A 16 9.48 -33.46 -11.49
N GLY A 17 9.68 -33.42 -12.80
CA GLY A 17 8.57 -33.30 -13.74
C GLY A 17 7.61 -34.52 -13.68
N PRO A 18 6.45 -34.46 -14.38
CA PRO A 18 5.47 -35.56 -14.39
C PRO A 18 6.04 -36.91 -14.86
N ASP A 19 7.20 -36.91 -15.52
CA ASP A 19 7.93 -38.06 -16.02
C ASP A 19 9.00 -38.57 -15.05
N GLY A 20 9.07 -38.01 -13.84
CA GLY A 20 10.08 -38.41 -12.82
C GLY A 20 11.51 -37.92 -13.11
N ARG A 21 11.72 -37.04 -14.09
CA ARG A 21 13.03 -36.51 -14.45
C ARG A 21 13.24 -35.12 -13.84
N PRO A 22 14.49 -34.72 -13.51
CA PRO A 22 14.79 -33.38 -13.06
C PRO A 22 14.31 -32.32 -14.08
N ILE A 23 13.65 -31.28 -13.60
CA ILE A 23 13.28 -30.15 -14.45
C ILE A 23 14.57 -29.45 -14.89
N ARG A 24 14.82 -29.43 -16.19
CA ARG A 24 15.99 -28.72 -16.76
C ARG A 24 15.57 -27.30 -17.09
N ILE A 25 16.24 -26.34 -16.46
CA ILE A 25 16.09 -24.93 -16.77
C ILE A 25 17.19 -24.53 -17.75
N PRO A 26 16.87 -24.15 -19.00
CA PRO A 26 17.88 -23.67 -19.93
C PRO A 26 18.46 -22.34 -19.44
N LEU A 27 19.78 -22.27 -19.28
CA LEU A 27 20.52 -21.05 -19.00
C LEU A 27 20.96 -20.40 -20.33
N GLY A 28 20.02 -19.83 -21.05
CA GLY A 28 20.30 -18.81 -22.06
C GLY A 28 19.94 -17.44 -21.51
N ALA A 29 20.17 -16.36 -22.25
CA ALA A 29 19.65 -15.05 -21.91
C ALA A 29 18.12 -15.10 -21.66
N GLU A 30 17.42 -16.01 -22.32
CA GLU A 30 16.01 -16.33 -22.18
C GLU A 30 15.65 -16.97 -20.82
N GLY A 31 16.54 -17.74 -20.20
CA GLY A 31 16.30 -18.43 -18.92
C GLY A 31 16.51 -17.57 -17.68
N LEU A 32 17.22 -16.45 -17.82
CA LEU A 32 17.45 -15.50 -16.72
C LEU A 32 16.33 -14.45 -16.59
N THR A 33 15.46 -14.35 -17.59
CA THR A 33 14.44 -13.32 -17.65
C THR A 33 13.14 -13.69 -16.91
N GLY A 34 12.91 -14.97 -16.64
CA GLY A 34 11.70 -15.46 -15.98
C GLY A 34 10.39 -15.21 -16.75
N ALA A 35 10.51 -14.69 -17.99
CA ALA A 35 9.36 -14.50 -18.87
C ALA A 35 8.99 -15.80 -19.57
N PRO A 36 7.71 -16.13 -19.75
CA PRO A 36 7.30 -17.23 -20.62
C PRO A 36 7.82 -17.01 -22.04
N PRO A 37 8.17 -18.08 -22.77
CA PRO A 37 8.57 -17.98 -24.17
C PRO A 37 7.51 -17.25 -24.99
N GLY A 38 7.91 -16.22 -25.73
CA GLY A 38 7.01 -15.44 -26.59
C GLY A 38 6.57 -14.09 -26.01
N LEU A 39 7.02 -13.69 -24.80
CA LEU A 39 6.78 -12.36 -24.22
C LEU A 39 7.96 -11.39 -24.38
N GLU A 40 9.09 -11.84 -24.90
CA GLU A 40 10.17 -10.93 -25.25
C GLU A 40 9.89 -10.30 -26.61
N PRO A 41 10.01 -8.98 -26.74
CA PRO A 41 9.81 -8.31 -28.02
C PRO A 41 10.86 -8.78 -29.03
N GLU A 42 10.44 -9.20 -30.22
CA GLU A 42 11.33 -9.27 -31.36
C GLU A 42 11.72 -7.85 -31.74
N LEU A 43 13.02 -7.55 -31.73
CA LEU A 43 13.52 -6.21 -32.09
C LEU A 43 13.33 -5.97 -33.58
N GLU A 44 12.61 -4.91 -33.92
CA GLU A 44 12.49 -4.45 -35.28
C GLU A 44 13.54 -3.35 -35.55
N GLY A 45 14.49 -3.63 -36.46
CA GLY A 45 15.50 -2.66 -36.87
C GLY A 45 16.71 -2.54 -35.91
N GLU A 46 17.23 -1.30 -35.74
CA GLU A 46 18.40 -0.99 -34.88
C GLU A 46 18.00 -0.60 -33.43
N HIS A 47 16.86 -1.10 -32.93
CA HIS A 47 16.39 -0.79 -31.58
C HIS A 47 17.28 -1.45 -30.53
N MET A 48 17.38 -0.79 -29.37
CA MET A 48 18.12 -1.29 -28.22
C MET A 48 17.16 -1.78 -27.13
N LEU A 49 17.45 -2.95 -26.55
CA LEU A 49 16.69 -3.48 -25.41
C LEU A 49 17.44 -3.18 -24.11
N ILE A 50 16.79 -2.48 -23.17
CA ILE A 50 17.33 -2.15 -21.85
C ILE A 50 16.42 -2.70 -20.76
N ASN A 51 17.03 -3.20 -19.68
CA ASN A 51 16.32 -3.58 -18.46
C ASN A 51 16.61 -2.58 -17.35
N ILE A 52 15.55 -1.96 -16.78
CA ILE A 52 15.63 -1.18 -15.55
C ILE A 52 15.11 -2.06 -14.41
N GLY A 53 15.98 -2.37 -13.44
CA GLY A 53 15.66 -3.30 -12.35
C GLY A 53 15.89 -4.79 -12.70
N PRO A 54 15.55 -5.73 -11.80
CA PRO A 54 14.81 -5.52 -10.53
C PRO A 54 15.59 -4.74 -9.46
N GLN A 55 16.92 -4.74 -9.47
CA GLN A 55 17.72 -3.93 -8.54
C GLN A 55 18.11 -2.60 -9.19
N HIS A 56 17.31 -1.56 -8.93
CA HIS A 56 17.59 -0.20 -9.34
C HIS A 56 16.89 0.77 -8.37
N PRO A 57 17.49 1.90 -7.96
CA PRO A 57 16.85 2.84 -7.01
C PRO A 57 15.46 3.28 -7.44
N ALA A 58 15.25 3.56 -8.72
CA ALA A 58 13.99 4.04 -9.27
C ALA A 58 12.91 2.96 -9.50
N THR A 59 13.14 1.69 -9.10
CA THR A 59 12.19 0.58 -9.30
C THR A 59 11.42 0.21 -8.04
N HIS A 60 11.42 1.06 -7.03
CA HIS A 60 10.68 0.88 -5.77
C HIS A 60 10.88 -0.50 -5.12
N GLY A 61 12.08 -1.07 -5.25
CA GLY A 61 12.48 -2.35 -4.71
C GLY A 61 12.84 -3.35 -5.78
N VAL A 62 11.86 -3.98 -6.43
CA VAL A 62 12.10 -5.14 -7.32
C VAL A 62 11.26 -5.12 -8.61
N LEU A 63 10.77 -3.97 -9.04
CA LEU A 63 10.14 -3.84 -10.34
C LEU A 63 11.20 -3.97 -11.44
N ARG A 64 10.91 -4.77 -12.46
CA ARG A 64 11.70 -4.83 -13.68
C ARG A 64 10.90 -4.25 -14.83
N LEU A 65 11.46 -3.24 -15.50
CA LEU A 65 10.94 -2.68 -16.74
C LEU A 65 11.84 -3.10 -17.89
N VAL A 66 11.29 -3.80 -18.87
CA VAL A 66 11.97 -4.09 -20.13
C VAL A 66 11.57 -3.01 -21.11
N LEU A 67 12.53 -2.22 -21.56
CA LEU A 67 12.33 -1.09 -22.46
C LEU A 67 12.97 -1.39 -23.80
N GLU A 68 12.22 -1.19 -24.86
CA GLU A 68 12.71 -1.12 -26.24
C GLU A 68 12.89 0.35 -26.60
N LEU A 69 14.08 0.73 -27.06
CA LEU A 69 14.47 2.09 -27.34
C LEU A 69 14.84 2.28 -28.80
N ASP A 70 14.38 3.38 -29.38
CA ASP A 70 14.93 3.98 -30.60
C ASP A 70 15.75 5.22 -30.19
N GLY A 71 17.07 5.07 -30.18
CA GLY A 71 17.96 6.05 -29.56
C GLY A 71 17.69 6.16 -28.04
N GLU A 72 17.19 7.31 -27.60
CA GLU A 72 16.76 7.56 -26.20
C GLU A 72 15.24 7.51 -26.02
N THR A 73 14.47 7.36 -27.09
CA THR A 73 13.02 7.33 -27.04
C THR A 73 12.50 5.93 -26.75
N VAL A 74 11.58 5.80 -25.79
CA VAL A 74 10.93 4.54 -25.46
C VAL A 74 9.89 4.20 -26.51
N VAL A 75 10.09 3.12 -27.24
CA VAL A 75 9.16 2.57 -28.23
C VAL A 75 8.15 1.67 -27.55
N ARG A 76 8.62 0.84 -26.59
CA ARG A 76 7.80 -0.14 -25.88
C ARG A 76 8.28 -0.32 -24.45
N CYS A 77 7.33 -0.51 -23.54
CA CYS A 77 7.62 -0.80 -22.13
C CYS A 77 6.83 -2.04 -21.67
N ILE A 78 7.55 -3.00 -21.06
CA ILE A 78 6.94 -4.21 -20.49
C ILE A 78 7.32 -4.29 -19.01
N PRO A 79 6.36 -4.08 -18.08
CA PRO A 79 6.60 -4.25 -16.65
C PRO A 79 6.57 -5.75 -16.29
N HIS A 80 7.58 -6.22 -15.55
CA HIS A 80 7.64 -7.54 -14.96
C HIS A 80 7.51 -7.45 -13.45
N VAL A 81 6.54 -8.16 -12.90
CA VAL A 81 6.24 -8.25 -11.47
C VAL A 81 6.41 -9.69 -10.99
N GLY A 82 6.37 -9.92 -9.67
CA GLY A 82 6.46 -11.25 -9.07
C GLY A 82 7.73 -11.52 -8.25
N TYR A 83 8.72 -10.64 -8.32
CA TYR A 83 9.98 -10.82 -7.58
C TYR A 83 9.83 -10.70 -6.05
N LEU A 84 8.71 -10.15 -5.57
CA LEU A 84 8.37 -10.05 -4.13
C LEU A 84 7.12 -10.87 -3.79
N HIS A 85 6.71 -11.82 -4.65
CA HIS A 85 5.53 -12.64 -4.39
C HIS A 85 5.75 -13.58 -3.22
N CYS A 86 4.89 -13.44 -2.19
CA CYS A 86 4.93 -14.25 -0.96
C CYS A 86 3.69 -15.13 -0.80
N GLY A 87 2.71 -15.01 -1.68
CA GLY A 87 1.47 -15.78 -1.63
C GLY A 87 0.55 -15.41 -0.46
N PHE A 88 0.43 -14.11 -0.12
CA PHE A 88 -0.36 -13.64 1.03
C PHE A 88 -1.80 -14.14 1.00
N GLU A 89 -2.47 -14.07 -0.14
CA GLU A 89 -3.84 -14.55 -0.29
C GLU A 89 -3.95 -16.03 0.06
N LYS A 90 -2.99 -16.85 -0.40
CA LYS A 90 -2.97 -18.29 -0.12
C LYS A 90 -2.62 -18.59 1.33
N ILE A 91 -1.67 -17.87 1.92
CA ILE A 91 -1.34 -18.00 3.35
C ILE A 91 -2.56 -17.69 4.21
N GLY A 92 -3.34 -16.66 3.85
CA GLY A 92 -4.55 -16.28 4.57
C GLY A 92 -5.59 -17.41 4.64
N GLU A 93 -5.72 -18.23 3.61
CA GLU A 93 -6.62 -19.38 3.58
C GLU A 93 -6.24 -20.48 4.61
N TYR A 94 -4.99 -20.48 5.10
CA TYR A 94 -4.50 -21.45 6.10
C TYR A 94 -4.42 -20.88 7.53
N ARG A 95 -4.68 -19.57 7.71
CA ARG A 95 -4.54 -18.87 8.98
C ARG A 95 -5.88 -18.41 9.52
N GLN A 96 -5.95 -18.27 10.85
CA GLN A 96 -7.10 -17.64 11.51
C GLN A 96 -7.11 -16.14 11.22
N TYR A 97 -8.29 -15.49 11.28
CA TYR A 97 -8.42 -14.06 10.96
C TYR A 97 -7.42 -13.17 11.72
N ASN A 98 -7.24 -13.36 13.02
CA ASN A 98 -6.26 -12.57 13.80
C ASN A 98 -4.79 -12.87 13.43
N GLN A 99 -4.50 -14.03 12.86
CA GLN A 99 -3.16 -14.41 12.42
C GLN A 99 -2.82 -13.84 11.03
N ILE A 100 -3.81 -13.37 10.29
CA ILE A 100 -3.61 -12.74 8.98
C ILE A 100 -3.18 -11.28 9.15
N ILE A 101 -3.59 -10.58 10.20
CA ILE A 101 -3.29 -9.16 10.44
C ILE A 101 -1.80 -8.82 10.24
N PRO A 102 -0.82 -9.56 10.80
CA PRO A 102 0.59 -9.28 10.55
C PRO A 102 1.03 -9.40 9.09
N TRP A 103 0.32 -10.13 8.26
CA TRP A 103 0.60 -10.22 6.82
C TRP A 103 0.13 -8.98 6.08
N THR A 104 -0.98 -8.37 6.51
CA THR A 104 -1.48 -7.14 5.89
C THR A 104 -0.52 -5.96 6.06
N ASP A 105 0.27 -5.91 7.15
CA ASP A 105 1.32 -4.90 7.35
C ASP A 105 2.34 -4.89 6.20
N ARG A 106 2.60 -6.06 5.61
CA ARG A 106 3.66 -6.29 4.62
C ARG A 106 3.20 -6.12 3.17
N GLU A 107 1.92 -5.89 2.96
CA GLU A 107 1.38 -5.58 1.63
C GLU A 107 1.85 -4.19 1.18
N ASP A 108 1.25 -3.14 1.71
CA ASP A 108 1.78 -1.78 1.61
C ASP A 108 2.45 -1.43 2.94
N TYR A 109 3.74 -1.69 3.05
CA TYR A 109 4.50 -1.48 4.29
C TYR A 109 4.65 0.00 4.67
N LEU A 110 4.29 0.93 3.80
CA LEU A 110 4.24 2.37 4.12
C LEU A 110 2.90 2.76 4.76
N ASN A 111 1.86 1.93 4.59
CA ASN A 111 0.51 2.14 5.09
C ASN A 111 0.04 0.97 5.97
N SER A 112 0.91 0.44 6.84
CA SER A 112 0.62 -0.76 7.63
C SER A 112 -0.65 -0.65 8.46
N MET A 113 -0.86 0.46 9.19
CA MET A 113 -2.09 0.66 9.98
C MET A 113 -3.34 0.74 9.10
N GLY A 114 -3.26 1.40 7.94
CA GLY A 114 -4.39 1.46 7.00
C GLY A 114 -4.77 0.08 6.46
N ASN A 115 -3.78 -0.76 6.14
CA ASN A 115 -4.01 -2.14 5.70
C ASN A 115 -4.67 -2.98 6.79
N ASN A 116 -4.16 -2.86 8.03
CA ASN A 116 -4.76 -3.56 9.18
C ASN A 116 -6.23 -3.13 9.37
N VAL A 117 -6.50 -1.80 9.31
CA VAL A 117 -7.86 -1.26 9.44
C VAL A 117 -8.77 -1.82 8.34
N ALA A 118 -8.34 -1.83 7.09
CA ALA A 118 -9.12 -2.39 5.98
C ALA A 118 -9.47 -3.87 6.20
N PHE A 119 -8.49 -4.66 6.64
CA PHE A 119 -8.68 -6.08 6.92
C PHE A 119 -9.70 -6.30 8.04
N VAL A 120 -9.53 -5.61 9.17
CA VAL A 120 -10.43 -5.81 10.32
C VAL A 120 -11.83 -5.27 10.03
N LEU A 121 -12.01 -4.20 9.26
CA LEU A 121 -13.33 -3.73 8.81
C LEU A 121 -14.07 -4.82 8.01
N GLY A 122 -13.35 -5.50 7.09
CA GLY A 122 -13.92 -6.63 6.35
C GLY A 122 -14.31 -7.79 7.24
N ALA A 123 -13.43 -8.16 8.18
CA ALA A 123 -13.72 -9.21 9.15
C ALA A 123 -14.90 -8.83 10.07
N GLU A 124 -14.93 -7.62 10.62
CA GLU A 124 -15.99 -7.12 11.50
C GLU A 124 -17.35 -7.12 10.81
N ARG A 125 -17.39 -6.69 9.54
CA ARG A 125 -18.60 -6.77 8.73
C ARG A 125 -19.08 -8.21 8.54
N LEU A 126 -18.13 -9.15 8.35
CA LEU A 126 -18.44 -10.58 8.24
C LEU A 126 -18.93 -11.17 9.57
N PHE A 127 -18.33 -10.76 10.70
CA PHE A 127 -18.76 -11.16 12.05
C PHE A 127 -20.06 -10.47 12.49
N GLY A 128 -20.49 -9.39 11.83
CA GLY A 128 -21.66 -8.61 12.20
C GLY A 128 -21.47 -7.85 13.52
N VAL A 129 -20.27 -7.33 13.78
CA VAL A 129 -19.96 -6.58 15.01
C VAL A 129 -19.67 -5.11 14.73
N GLU A 130 -20.10 -4.27 15.66
CA GLU A 130 -19.82 -2.83 15.64
C GLU A 130 -18.73 -2.49 16.66
N ILE A 131 -17.83 -1.60 16.27
CA ILE A 131 -16.74 -1.13 17.13
C ILE A 131 -17.18 0.07 17.97
N THR A 132 -16.43 0.33 19.04
CA THR A 132 -16.68 1.50 19.90
C THR A 132 -16.37 2.81 19.18
N GLU A 133 -16.98 3.91 19.60
CA GLU A 133 -16.71 5.24 19.02
C GLU A 133 -15.25 5.66 19.20
N ARG A 134 -14.66 5.37 20.36
CA ARG A 134 -13.24 5.63 20.59
C ARG A 134 -12.36 4.88 19.59
N CYS A 135 -12.62 3.59 19.36
CA CYS A 135 -11.91 2.78 18.37
C CYS A 135 -12.06 3.36 16.95
N ARG A 136 -13.27 3.80 16.59
CA ARG A 136 -13.57 4.40 15.28
C ARG A 136 -12.69 5.61 15.02
N VAL A 137 -12.63 6.56 15.95
CA VAL A 137 -11.82 7.78 15.83
C VAL A 137 -10.33 7.45 15.83
N LEU A 138 -9.86 6.53 16.67
CA LEU A 138 -8.46 6.11 16.71
C LEU A 138 -8.03 5.46 15.38
N ARG A 139 -8.90 4.68 14.74
CA ARG A 139 -8.62 4.10 13.42
C ARG A 139 -8.52 5.17 12.33
N VAL A 140 -9.35 6.21 12.36
CA VAL A 140 -9.21 7.36 11.45
C VAL A 140 -7.86 8.04 11.65
N ILE A 141 -7.47 8.31 12.90
CA ILE A 141 -6.15 8.87 13.22
C ILE A 141 -5.03 7.98 12.68
N ALA A 142 -5.11 6.66 12.89
CA ALA A 142 -4.12 5.70 12.41
C ALA A 142 -3.99 5.71 10.87
N MET A 143 -5.11 5.76 10.16
CA MET A 143 -5.14 5.80 8.69
C MET A 143 -4.54 7.10 8.14
N GLU A 144 -4.88 8.24 8.71
CA GLU A 144 -4.35 9.52 8.23
C GLU A 144 -2.87 9.72 8.59
N LEU A 145 -2.39 9.22 9.74
CA LEU A 145 -0.96 9.17 10.04
C LEU A 145 -0.20 8.27 9.04
N SER A 146 -0.77 7.13 8.69
CA SER A 146 -0.19 6.24 7.68
C SER A 146 -0.18 6.87 6.29
N ARG A 147 -1.22 7.64 5.92
CA ARG A 147 -1.26 8.41 4.68
C ARG A 147 -0.13 9.44 4.64
N ILE A 148 0.07 10.18 5.71
CA ILE A 148 1.17 11.14 5.83
C ILE A 148 2.52 10.44 5.65
N ILE A 149 2.77 9.32 6.33
CA ILE A 149 4.01 8.54 6.17
C ILE A 149 4.23 8.14 4.71
N SER A 150 3.21 7.60 4.07
CA SER A 150 3.29 7.12 2.69
C SER A 150 3.61 8.25 1.71
N HIS A 151 2.88 9.36 1.80
CA HIS A 151 3.12 10.51 0.92
C HIS A 151 4.46 11.18 1.17
N LEU A 152 4.96 11.23 2.42
CA LEU A 152 6.29 11.75 2.73
C LEU A 152 7.40 10.89 2.13
N VAL A 153 7.27 9.56 2.15
CA VAL A 153 8.25 8.67 1.49
C VAL A 153 8.21 8.88 -0.01
N TRP A 154 7.02 8.85 -0.60
CA TRP A 154 6.87 9.10 -2.03
C TRP A 154 7.47 10.44 -2.45
N LEU A 155 7.15 11.54 -1.77
CA LEU A 155 7.65 12.87 -2.07
C LEU A 155 9.18 12.92 -1.95
N GLY A 156 9.72 12.38 -0.85
CA GLY A 156 11.16 12.35 -0.62
C GLY A 156 11.91 11.57 -1.68
N THR A 157 11.47 10.35 -2.02
CA THR A 157 12.14 9.50 -3.02
C THR A 157 12.03 10.10 -4.43
N THR A 158 10.86 10.61 -4.80
CA THR A 158 10.68 11.31 -6.10
C THR A 158 11.57 12.54 -6.21
N CYS A 159 11.78 13.27 -5.10
CA CYS A 159 12.72 14.40 -5.09
C CYS A 159 14.15 13.95 -5.40
N ILE A 160 14.62 12.83 -4.83
CA ILE A 160 15.94 12.29 -5.13
C ILE A 160 16.04 11.87 -6.60
N ASP A 161 15.03 11.18 -7.12
CA ASP A 161 15.00 10.71 -8.51
C ASP A 161 15.12 11.88 -9.53
N ILE A 162 14.61 13.05 -9.17
CA ILE A 162 14.73 14.28 -10.00
C ILE A 162 15.99 15.11 -9.63
N GLY A 163 16.71 14.75 -8.54
CA GLY A 163 17.96 15.40 -8.14
C GLY A 163 17.83 16.43 -6.99
N ALA A 164 16.66 16.51 -6.32
CA ALA A 164 16.41 17.43 -5.20
C ALA A 164 16.60 16.73 -3.85
N PHE A 165 17.82 16.73 -3.30
CA PHE A 165 18.17 15.98 -2.08
C PHE A 165 17.64 16.59 -0.78
N THR A 166 17.58 17.91 -0.65
CA THR A 166 17.17 18.59 0.59
C THR A 166 15.74 18.29 1.02
N PRO A 167 14.71 18.34 0.13
CA PRO A 167 13.35 17.98 0.50
C PRO A 167 13.21 16.55 1.02
N PHE A 168 14.02 15.61 0.51
CA PHE A 168 14.05 14.24 1.01
C PHE A 168 14.38 14.19 2.51
N LEU A 169 15.42 14.91 2.95
CA LEU A 169 15.82 14.93 4.37
C LEU A 169 14.70 15.51 5.25
N TRP A 170 14.04 16.58 4.81
CA TRP A 170 12.92 17.17 5.55
C TRP A 170 11.71 16.24 5.63
N CYS A 171 11.35 15.59 4.52
CA CYS A 171 10.27 14.59 4.52
C CYS A 171 10.57 13.43 5.47
N PHE A 172 11.80 12.93 5.47
CA PHE A 172 12.20 11.83 6.35
C PHE A 172 12.30 12.23 7.81
N GLN A 173 12.62 13.49 8.12
CA GLN A 173 12.56 14.02 9.47
C GLN A 173 11.13 14.04 10.00
N GLU A 174 10.16 14.50 9.21
CA GLU A 174 8.76 14.51 9.62
C GLU A 174 8.17 13.09 9.71
N ARG A 175 8.55 12.20 8.80
CA ARG A 175 8.23 10.78 8.88
C ARG A 175 8.71 10.16 10.19
N GLU A 176 9.92 10.50 10.65
CA GLU A 176 10.47 10.05 11.92
C GLU A 176 9.62 10.54 13.11
N ASN A 177 9.10 11.75 13.05
CA ASN A 177 8.20 12.27 14.07
C ASN A 177 6.89 11.47 14.17
N VAL A 178 6.32 11.07 13.03
CA VAL A 178 5.13 10.19 13.01
C VAL A 178 5.46 8.78 13.51
N TYR A 179 6.62 8.23 13.17
CA TYR A 179 7.04 6.92 13.67
C TYR A 179 7.19 6.86 15.19
N LYS A 180 7.67 7.94 15.83
CA LYS A 180 7.71 8.03 17.29
C LYS A 180 6.30 7.95 17.91
N LEU A 181 5.30 8.54 17.25
CA LEU A 181 3.90 8.42 17.68
C LEU A 181 3.37 6.99 17.53
N LEU A 182 3.64 6.33 16.40
CA LEU A 182 3.21 4.94 16.18
C LEU A 182 3.93 3.96 17.12
N GLU A 183 5.23 4.14 17.32
CA GLU A 183 6.03 3.34 18.26
C GLU A 183 5.53 3.48 19.71
N GLY A 184 5.24 4.72 20.13
CA GLY A 184 4.66 4.98 21.44
C GLY A 184 3.28 4.33 21.65
N TRP A 185 2.51 4.16 20.57
CA TRP A 185 1.18 3.55 20.63
C TRP A 185 1.22 2.03 20.51
N THR A 186 1.94 1.50 19.53
CA THR A 186 1.88 0.08 19.15
C THR A 186 3.12 -0.73 19.55
N GLY A 187 4.20 -0.05 19.96
CA GLY A 187 5.50 -0.66 20.22
C GLY A 187 6.31 -0.97 18.97
N ALA A 188 5.80 -0.65 17.77
CA ALA A 188 6.46 -0.90 16.49
C ALA A 188 6.46 0.35 15.59
N ARG A 189 7.53 0.52 14.84
CA ARG A 189 7.73 1.67 13.95
C ARG A 189 7.10 1.47 12.57
N LEU A 190 7.20 0.29 11.98
CA LEU A 190 6.82 0.02 10.59
C LEU A 190 5.67 -0.98 10.49
N THR A 191 5.88 -2.22 10.90
CA THR A 191 4.87 -3.28 10.90
C THR A 191 4.16 -3.32 12.23
N THR A 192 3.14 -2.50 12.37
CA THR A 192 2.54 -2.16 13.67
C THR A 192 1.60 -3.22 14.20
N SER A 193 0.91 -3.96 13.32
CA SER A 193 -0.15 -4.90 13.70
C SER A 193 -1.10 -4.31 14.78
N GLY A 194 -1.45 -3.02 14.61
CA GLY A 194 -2.06 -2.20 15.67
C GLY A 194 -3.55 -2.46 15.89
N THR A 195 -4.23 -3.15 14.96
CA THR A 195 -5.67 -3.40 15.06
C THR A 195 -5.97 -4.85 15.42
N ARG A 196 -7.18 -5.07 15.92
CA ARG A 196 -7.77 -6.40 16.15
C ARG A 196 -9.22 -6.37 15.69
N VAL A 197 -9.77 -7.53 15.37
CA VAL A 197 -11.22 -7.64 15.12
C VAL A 197 -11.97 -7.22 16.38
N GLY A 198 -12.78 -6.18 16.28
CA GLY A 198 -13.50 -5.59 17.41
C GLY A 198 -12.73 -4.55 18.23
N GLY A 199 -11.53 -4.10 17.76
CA GLY A 199 -10.77 -3.07 18.48
C GLY A 199 -9.37 -2.79 18.00
N MET A 200 -8.51 -2.42 18.94
CA MET A 200 -7.08 -2.14 18.74
C MET A 200 -6.25 -3.01 19.69
N ILE A 201 -4.95 -3.10 19.42
CA ILE A 201 -4.02 -3.84 20.29
C ILE A 201 -3.94 -3.21 21.69
N ALA A 202 -3.97 -1.89 21.75
CA ALA A 202 -3.92 -1.09 22.96
C ALA A 202 -4.55 0.28 22.73
N ASP A 203 -4.93 0.95 23.80
CA ASP A 203 -5.26 2.37 23.75
C ASP A 203 -4.00 3.23 23.61
N VAL A 204 -4.15 4.49 23.24
CA VAL A 204 -3.05 5.43 23.22
C VAL A 204 -2.58 5.73 24.65
N PRO A 205 -1.25 5.80 24.90
CA PRO A 205 -0.75 6.06 26.24
C PRO A 205 -0.98 7.53 26.65
N ASP A 206 -0.88 7.77 27.96
CA ASP A 206 -0.99 9.14 28.52
C ASP A 206 0.03 10.08 27.85
N GLY A 207 -0.43 11.29 27.52
CA GLY A 207 0.38 12.31 26.85
C GLY A 207 0.61 12.10 25.35
N TRP A 208 0.18 10.99 24.77
CA TRP A 208 0.33 10.72 23.35
C TRP A 208 -0.41 11.75 22.47
N THR A 209 -1.60 12.14 22.88
CA THR A 209 -2.40 13.17 22.20
C THR A 209 -1.71 14.52 22.17
N ASP A 210 -0.92 14.85 23.18
CA ASP A 210 -0.12 16.11 23.21
C ASP A 210 1.04 16.02 22.23
N GLY A 211 1.66 14.85 22.10
CA GLY A 211 2.65 14.57 21.06
C GLY A 211 2.08 14.76 19.66
N LEU A 212 0.88 14.21 19.40
CA LEU A 212 0.19 14.42 18.12
C LEU A 212 -0.15 15.89 17.87
N ARG A 213 -0.66 16.62 18.88
CA ARG A 213 -0.88 18.08 18.77
C ARG A 213 0.40 18.86 18.47
N ALA A 214 1.52 18.47 19.05
CA ALA A 214 2.81 19.09 18.78
C ALA A 214 3.25 18.86 17.33
N PHE A 215 3.10 17.64 16.82
CA PHE A 215 3.35 17.30 15.42
C PHE A 215 2.48 18.15 14.47
N LEU A 216 1.16 18.18 14.68
CA LEU A 216 0.22 18.92 13.83
C LEU A 216 0.51 20.43 13.78
N ARG A 217 1.05 21.03 14.84
CA ARG A 217 1.49 22.44 14.84
C ARG A 217 2.78 22.68 14.05
N GLY A 218 3.67 21.70 13.99
CA GLY A 218 4.97 21.80 13.32
C GLY A 218 4.92 21.46 11.83
N PHE A 219 4.25 20.39 11.50
CA PHE A 219 4.24 19.77 10.18
C PHE A 219 3.84 20.71 9.02
N PRO A 220 2.78 21.56 9.13
CA PRO A 220 2.42 22.47 8.05
C PRO A 220 3.55 23.42 7.65
N LYS A 221 4.41 23.85 8.60
CA LYS A 221 5.56 24.72 8.30
C LYS A 221 6.59 24.01 7.42
N THR A 222 6.83 22.72 7.68
CA THR A 222 7.73 21.93 6.84
C THR A 222 7.13 21.74 5.44
N LEU A 223 5.82 21.52 5.34
CA LEU A 223 5.14 21.46 4.05
C LEU A 223 5.29 22.77 3.25
N ASP A 224 5.10 23.92 3.89
CA ASP A 224 5.27 25.23 3.24
C ASP A 224 6.71 25.45 2.76
N GLN A 225 7.71 24.97 3.50
CA GLN A 225 9.11 25.03 3.08
C GLN A 225 9.38 24.15 1.85
N VAL A 226 8.82 22.94 1.82
CA VAL A 226 8.94 22.02 0.67
C VAL A 226 8.23 22.60 -0.54
N ASP A 227 7.03 23.15 -0.36
CA ASP A 227 6.25 23.82 -1.41
C ASP A 227 7.04 24.97 -2.05
N ALA A 228 7.58 25.86 -1.23
CA ALA A 228 8.39 26.99 -1.70
C ALA A 228 9.64 26.56 -2.50
N MET A 229 10.19 25.38 -2.18
CA MET A 229 11.39 24.86 -2.85
C MET A 229 11.06 24.13 -4.17
N LEU A 230 9.93 23.42 -4.26
CA LEU A 230 9.62 22.53 -5.38
C LEU A 230 8.62 23.13 -6.37
N THR A 231 7.47 23.58 -5.91
CA THR A 231 6.29 23.83 -6.76
C THR A 231 6.57 24.81 -7.91
N ARG A 232 7.40 25.85 -7.67
CA ARG A 232 7.78 26.84 -8.70
C ARG A 232 9.21 26.68 -9.20
N ASN A 233 9.89 25.60 -8.85
CA ASN A 233 11.25 25.35 -9.27
C ASN A 233 11.28 25.00 -10.77
N ALA A 234 12.06 25.72 -11.57
CA ALA A 234 12.12 25.52 -13.02
C ALA A 234 12.57 24.10 -13.42
N ILE A 235 13.49 23.49 -12.64
CA ILE A 235 13.93 22.10 -12.88
C ILE A 235 12.80 21.12 -12.59
N TRP A 236 12.12 21.29 -11.45
CA TRP A 236 10.98 20.45 -11.07
C TRP A 236 9.86 20.52 -12.10
N VAL A 237 9.45 21.75 -12.46
CA VAL A 237 8.41 21.98 -13.47
C VAL A 237 8.83 21.38 -14.82
N GLY A 238 10.07 21.63 -15.28
CA GLY A 238 10.58 21.09 -16.54
C GLY A 238 10.70 19.57 -16.61
N ARG A 239 10.75 18.90 -15.44
CA ARG A 239 10.86 17.44 -15.32
C ARG A 239 9.55 16.74 -14.98
N THR A 240 8.44 17.47 -14.83
CA THR A 240 7.16 16.90 -14.37
C THR A 240 5.97 17.32 -15.20
N VAL A 241 5.95 18.56 -15.70
CA VAL A 241 4.82 19.07 -16.50
C VAL A 241 4.79 18.42 -17.88
N GLY A 242 3.60 17.93 -18.26
CA GLY A 242 3.36 17.30 -19.56
C GLY A 242 3.92 15.88 -19.70
N LEU A 243 4.50 15.29 -18.66
CA LEU A 243 5.00 13.92 -18.69
C LEU A 243 3.94 12.91 -18.23
N GLY A 244 3.86 11.76 -18.92
CA GLY A 244 3.01 10.64 -18.54
C GLY A 244 1.54 11.04 -18.38
N VAL A 245 1.02 11.84 -19.29
CA VAL A 245 -0.35 12.35 -19.29
C VAL A 245 -1.35 11.21 -19.45
N MET A 246 -2.37 11.18 -18.60
CA MET A 246 -3.52 10.28 -18.66
C MET A 246 -4.80 11.10 -18.70
N THR A 247 -5.59 10.91 -19.76
CA THR A 247 -6.91 11.54 -19.85
C THR A 247 -7.89 10.91 -18.85
N PRO A 248 -9.00 11.59 -18.47
CA PRO A 248 -10.01 11.00 -17.58
C PRO A 248 -10.56 9.66 -18.09
N ASP A 249 -10.85 9.57 -19.38
CA ASP A 249 -11.39 8.34 -19.99
C ASP A 249 -10.38 7.19 -19.98
N GLU A 250 -9.12 7.46 -20.29
CA GLU A 250 -8.05 6.47 -20.18
C GLU A 250 -7.89 6.01 -18.72
N ALA A 251 -7.85 6.94 -17.78
CA ALA A 251 -7.70 6.63 -16.36
C ALA A 251 -8.84 5.71 -15.84
N LEU A 252 -10.08 5.99 -16.25
CA LEU A 252 -11.24 5.14 -15.94
C LEU A 252 -11.16 3.77 -16.63
N ASN A 253 -10.76 3.71 -17.90
CA ASN A 253 -10.64 2.47 -18.64
C ASN A 253 -9.56 1.53 -18.08
N TYR A 254 -8.45 2.09 -17.57
CA TYR A 254 -7.42 1.32 -16.85
C TYR A 254 -7.85 0.94 -15.42
N GLY A 255 -8.97 1.50 -14.92
CA GLY A 255 -9.43 1.28 -13.54
C GLY A 255 -8.53 1.93 -12.48
N LEU A 256 -7.85 3.02 -12.84
CA LEU A 256 -7.01 3.77 -11.91
C LEU A 256 -7.83 4.30 -10.75
N SER A 257 -7.21 4.50 -9.61
CA SER A 257 -7.85 5.04 -8.42
C SER A 257 -6.89 5.92 -7.61
N GLY A 258 -7.42 6.64 -6.63
CA GLY A 258 -6.64 7.51 -5.76
C GLY A 258 -6.01 8.71 -6.48
N PRO A 259 -4.81 9.14 -6.06
CA PRO A 259 -4.14 10.30 -6.64
C PRO A 259 -3.92 10.20 -8.16
N MET A 260 -3.75 8.98 -8.69
CA MET A 260 -3.61 8.76 -10.13
C MET A 260 -4.86 9.18 -10.90
N LEU A 261 -6.03 8.75 -10.43
CA LEU A 261 -7.32 9.10 -11.04
C LEU A 261 -7.69 10.56 -10.79
N ARG A 262 -7.47 11.06 -9.57
CA ARG A 262 -7.77 12.45 -9.21
C ARG A 262 -6.93 13.46 -9.99
N ALA A 263 -5.67 13.16 -10.26
CA ALA A 263 -4.81 14.01 -11.10
C ALA A 263 -5.36 14.15 -12.53
N SER A 264 -6.04 13.12 -13.04
CA SER A 264 -6.69 13.14 -14.36
C SER A 264 -8.06 13.87 -14.38
N GLY A 265 -8.47 14.50 -13.30
CA GLY A 265 -9.70 15.32 -13.26
C GLY A 265 -10.95 14.62 -12.73
N VAL A 266 -10.84 13.38 -12.24
CA VAL A 266 -11.99 12.62 -11.70
C VAL A 266 -12.02 12.70 -10.18
N ALA A 267 -13.04 13.31 -9.62
CA ALA A 267 -13.21 13.49 -8.17
C ALA A 267 -13.80 12.23 -7.50
N TYR A 268 -13.02 11.14 -7.47
CA TYR A 268 -13.39 9.90 -6.80
C TYR A 268 -12.52 9.67 -5.56
N ASP A 269 -13.18 9.50 -4.41
CA ASP A 269 -12.53 9.19 -3.13
C ASP A 269 -13.44 8.29 -2.29
N VAL A 270 -12.97 7.10 -1.94
CA VAL A 270 -13.75 6.10 -1.19
C VAL A 270 -14.26 6.64 0.14
N ARG A 271 -13.54 7.59 0.76
CA ARG A 271 -13.96 8.24 2.03
C ARG A 271 -15.21 9.09 1.89
N LYS A 272 -15.52 9.57 0.66
CA LYS A 272 -16.71 10.36 0.33
C LYS A 272 -17.79 9.54 -0.37
N ASP A 273 -17.39 8.70 -1.34
CA ASP A 273 -18.33 7.96 -2.18
C ASP A 273 -18.88 6.70 -1.48
N PHE A 274 -18.05 6.04 -0.65
CA PHE A 274 -18.40 4.86 0.14
C PHE A 274 -17.88 5.01 1.57
N PRO A 275 -18.44 5.95 2.36
CA PRO A 275 -17.88 6.32 3.65
C PRO A 275 -17.84 5.15 4.64
N TYR A 276 -16.76 5.11 5.40
CA TYR A 276 -16.50 4.14 6.46
C TYR A 276 -15.88 4.86 7.67
N LEU A 277 -15.94 4.26 8.85
CA LEU A 277 -15.40 4.82 10.10
C LEU A 277 -15.89 6.25 10.44
N GLY A 278 -16.99 6.70 9.83
CA GLY A 278 -17.53 8.03 10.07
C GLY A 278 -16.83 9.14 9.28
N TYR A 279 -16.11 8.83 8.19
CA TYR A 279 -15.44 9.83 7.34
C TYR A 279 -16.42 10.88 6.78
N GLU A 280 -17.69 10.55 6.60
CA GLU A 280 -18.74 11.48 6.18
C GLU A 280 -18.97 12.65 7.15
N THR A 281 -18.51 12.50 8.41
CA THR A 281 -18.64 13.55 9.42
C THR A 281 -17.45 14.50 9.47
N TYR A 282 -16.36 14.18 8.77
CA TYR A 282 -15.16 15.02 8.71
C TYR A 282 -15.24 15.99 7.54
N ASP A 283 -14.85 17.22 7.83
CA ASP A 283 -14.76 18.28 6.83
C ASP A 283 -13.36 18.25 6.19
N PHE A 284 -13.28 17.83 4.93
CA PHE A 284 -12.09 17.82 4.12
C PHE A 284 -12.45 17.88 2.62
N ASP A 285 -11.55 18.39 1.83
CA ASP A 285 -11.72 18.51 0.39
C ASP A 285 -10.99 17.35 -0.33
N VAL A 286 -11.52 16.96 -1.49
CA VAL A 286 -10.88 15.97 -2.38
C VAL A 286 -10.11 16.76 -3.45
N PRO A 287 -8.78 16.77 -3.41
CA PRO A 287 -8.00 17.49 -4.40
C PRO A 287 -8.08 16.80 -5.77
N VAL A 288 -8.27 17.60 -6.81
CA VAL A 288 -8.42 17.15 -8.20
C VAL A 288 -7.51 17.96 -9.11
N GLY A 289 -6.73 17.28 -9.95
CA GLY A 289 -5.92 17.89 -11.00
C GLY A 289 -6.70 18.18 -12.27
N THR A 290 -6.02 18.64 -13.30
CA THR A 290 -6.64 19.01 -14.58
C THR A 290 -5.94 18.40 -15.80
N ASN A 291 -4.61 18.21 -15.74
CA ASN A 291 -3.80 17.80 -16.87
C ASN A 291 -3.48 16.29 -16.87
N GLY A 292 -3.61 15.62 -15.74
CA GLY A 292 -3.32 14.20 -15.61
C GLY A 292 -1.85 13.82 -15.77
N ASP A 293 -0.92 14.76 -15.57
CA ASP A 293 0.52 14.58 -15.70
C ASP A 293 1.21 14.29 -14.35
N VAL A 294 2.52 14.11 -14.38
CA VAL A 294 3.35 13.89 -13.17
C VAL A 294 3.24 15.07 -12.21
N TYR A 295 3.14 16.30 -12.72
CA TYR A 295 3.04 17.50 -11.90
C TYR A 295 1.71 17.57 -11.15
N ASP A 296 0.59 17.26 -11.80
CA ASP A 296 -0.72 17.22 -11.16
C ASP A 296 -0.80 16.12 -10.10
N ARG A 297 -0.17 14.95 -10.34
CA ARG A 297 -0.04 13.89 -9.32
C ARG A 297 0.74 14.35 -8.10
N PHE A 298 1.76 15.19 -8.30
CA PHE A 298 2.48 15.83 -7.19
C PHE A 298 1.58 16.78 -6.43
N LEU A 299 0.88 17.69 -7.11
CA LEU A 299 0.01 18.67 -6.47
C LEU A 299 -1.13 18.01 -5.68
N VAL A 300 -1.77 16.98 -6.24
CA VAL A 300 -2.84 16.23 -5.57
C VAL A 300 -2.34 15.62 -4.27
N ARG A 301 -1.22 14.87 -4.28
CA ARG A 301 -0.68 14.26 -3.06
C ARG A 301 -0.20 15.27 -2.04
N PHE A 302 0.33 16.38 -2.53
CA PHE A 302 0.78 17.46 -1.67
C PHE A 302 -0.40 18.11 -0.92
N GLU A 303 -1.52 18.31 -1.60
CA GLU A 303 -2.74 18.80 -0.97
C GLU A 303 -3.38 17.75 -0.06
N GLU A 304 -3.31 16.47 -0.40
CA GLU A 304 -3.77 15.38 0.49
C GLU A 304 -3.04 15.39 1.84
N LEU A 305 -1.76 15.75 1.88
CA LEU A 305 -1.05 15.92 3.16
C LEU A 305 -1.69 17.02 4.02
N ARG A 306 -2.10 18.15 3.43
CA ARG A 306 -2.80 19.21 4.15
C ARG A 306 -4.19 18.77 4.62
N GLN A 307 -4.92 18.05 3.77
CA GLN A 307 -6.24 17.52 4.13
C GLN A 307 -6.15 16.46 5.24
N SER A 308 -5.11 15.63 5.26
CA SER A 308 -4.86 14.70 6.36
C SER A 308 -4.61 15.41 7.70
N VAL A 309 -3.89 16.52 7.69
CA VAL A 309 -3.74 17.37 8.90
C VAL A 309 -5.09 17.87 9.38
N ARG A 310 -5.93 18.39 8.48
CA ARG A 310 -7.29 18.89 8.79
C ARG A 310 -8.18 17.80 9.39
N ILE A 311 -8.11 16.58 8.86
CA ILE A 311 -8.84 15.43 9.42
C ILE A 311 -8.32 15.06 10.81
N LEU A 312 -6.99 15.00 10.98
CA LEU A 312 -6.36 14.66 12.27
C LEU A 312 -6.70 15.66 13.37
N GLU A 313 -6.73 16.96 13.08
CA GLU A 313 -7.15 18.00 14.03
C GLU A 313 -8.59 17.79 14.48
N GLN A 314 -9.50 17.51 13.55
CA GLN A 314 -10.90 17.22 13.85
C GLN A 314 -11.06 15.92 14.65
N ALA A 315 -10.34 14.86 14.26
CA ALA A 315 -10.38 13.57 14.94
C ALA A 315 -9.89 13.71 16.39
N LEU A 316 -8.80 14.44 16.59
CA LEU A 316 -8.26 14.69 17.92
C LEU A 316 -9.18 15.53 18.81
N ALA A 317 -9.93 16.48 18.23
CA ALA A 317 -10.91 17.27 18.95
C ALA A 317 -12.17 16.46 19.34
N ARG A 318 -12.47 15.38 18.59
CA ARG A 318 -13.64 14.53 18.80
C ARG A 318 -13.33 13.22 19.51
N LEU A 319 -12.08 12.97 19.89
CA LEU A 319 -11.68 11.69 20.50
C LEU A 319 -12.41 11.50 21.84
N PRO A 320 -13.38 10.57 21.93
CA PRO A 320 -14.15 10.38 23.14
C PRO A 320 -13.39 9.55 24.15
N ASP A 321 -13.76 9.65 25.42
CA ASP A 321 -13.36 8.70 26.44
C ASP A 321 -14.13 7.37 26.29
N GLY A 322 -13.59 6.30 26.84
CA GLY A 322 -14.26 5.00 26.86
C GLY A 322 -13.36 3.84 26.42
N PRO A 323 -13.91 2.62 26.32
CA PRO A 323 -13.15 1.45 25.93
C PRO A 323 -12.79 1.50 24.44
N VAL A 324 -11.60 1.02 24.10
CA VAL A 324 -11.12 0.89 22.73
C VAL A 324 -11.63 -0.41 22.07
N ASN A 325 -11.77 -1.47 22.88
CA ASN A 325 -12.23 -2.77 22.41
C ASN A 325 -13.71 -2.99 22.79
N ILE A 326 -14.43 -3.74 21.97
CA ILE A 326 -15.78 -4.20 22.29
C ILE A 326 -15.75 -5.20 23.45
N ASP A 327 -16.86 -5.35 24.16
CA ASP A 327 -17.02 -6.35 25.23
C ASP A 327 -17.67 -7.62 24.64
N ASP A 328 -16.91 -8.35 23.81
CA ASP A 328 -17.34 -9.63 23.24
C ASP A 328 -16.26 -10.71 23.49
N PRO A 329 -16.49 -11.65 24.43
CA PRO A 329 -15.52 -12.67 24.76
C PRO A 329 -15.26 -13.68 23.62
N ARG A 330 -16.08 -13.65 22.55
CA ARG A 330 -15.86 -14.49 21.36
C ARG A 330 -14.77 -13.92 20.46
N LEU A 331 -14.43 -12.63 20.60
CA LEU A 331 -13.50 -11.92 19.72
C LEU A 331 -12.30 -11.32 20.48
N ILE A 332 -12.53 -10.83 21.69
CA ILE A 332 -11.55 -10.11 22.50
C ILE A 332 -10.96 -11.04 23.55
N LEU A 333 -9.63 -11.09 23.60
CA LEU A 333 -8.90 -11.84 24.61
C LEU A 333 -9.16 -11.24 26.00
N PRO A 334 -9.44 -12.07 27.02
CA PRO A 334 -9.60 -11.60 28.38
C PRO A 334 -8.29 -10.97 28.92
N PRO A 335 -8.37 -10.02 29.85
CA PRO A 335 -7.19 -9.46 30.51
C PRO A 335 -6.32 -10.57 31.10
N LYS A 336 -5.00 -10.44 31.00
CA LYS A 336 -4.03 -11.48 31.37
C LYS A 336 -4.22 -11.97 32.81
N HIS A 337 -4.52 -11.07 33.77
CA HIS A 337 -4.76 -11.43 35.14
C HIS A 337 -6.03 -12.30 35.31
N LYS A 338 -7.10 -12.01 34.55
CA LYS A 338 -8.32 -12.83 34.57
C LYS A 338 -8.09 -14.20 33.92
N ALA A 339 -7.38 -14.23 32.79
CA ALA A 339 -7.03 -15.49 32.13
C ALA A 339 -6.23 -16.46 33.01
N THR A 340 -5.55 -15.96 34.06
CA THR A 340 -4.77 -16.80 35.02
C THR A 340 -5.49 -17.07 36.33
N SER A 341 -6.57 -16.37 36.66
CA SER A 341 -7.29 -16.49 37.95
C SER A 341 -8.73 -16.98 37.82
N GLU A 342 -9.35 -16.84 36.65
CA GLU A 342 -10.75 -17.20 36.42
C GLU A 342 -10.84 -18.32 35.37
N MET A 343 -11.56 -19.42 35.71
CA MET A 343 -11.66 -20.59 34.81
C MET A 343 -12.34 -20.28 33.48
N GLU A 344 -13.41 -19.49 33.47
CA GLU A 344 -14.12 -19.11 32.24
C GLU A 344 -13.23 -18.25 31.34
N SER A 345 -12.53 -17.27 31.91
CA SER A 345 -11.58 -16.43 31.18
C SER A 345 -10.42 -17.23 30.58
N MET A 346 -9.93 -18.25 31.29
CA MET A 346 -8.90 -19.16 30.79
C MET A 346 -9.42 -20.01 29.61
N ILE A 347 -10.65 -20.53 29.71
CA ILE A 347 -11.28 -21.30 28.60
C ILE A 347 -11.47 -20.42 27.36
N HIS A 348 -11.95 -19.20 27.54
CA HIS A 348 -12.12 -18.24 26.43
C HIS A 348 -10.78 -17.89 25.78
N HIS A 349 -9.76 -17.62 26.60
CA HIS A 349 -8.40 -17.37 26.10
C HIS A 349 -7.89 -18.56 25.28
N PHE A 350 -8.01 -19.78 25.81
CA PHE A 350 -7.58 -21.00 25.16
C PHE A 350 -8.28 -21.19 23.79
N LYS A 351 -9.61 -21.06 23.76
CA LYS A 351 -10.39 -21.21 22.52
C LYS A 351 -10.04 -20.18 21.47
N LEU A 352 -9.91 -18.89 21.84
CA LEU A 352 -9.56 -17.85 20.91
C LEU A 352 -8.16 -18.02 20.30
N VAL A 353 -7.19 -18.49 21.10
CA VAL A 353 -5.82 -18.69 20.62
C VAL A 353 -5.70 -19.96 19.78
N MET A 354 -6.32 -21.07 20.19
CA MET A 354 -6.17 -22.38 19.55
C MET A 354 -7.11 -22.57 18.36
N GLU A 355 -8.39 -22.23 18.53
CA GLU A 355 -9.41 -22.43 17.50
C GLU A 355 -9.62 -21.18 16.63
N GLY A 356 -9.52 -20.00 17.24
CA GLY A 356 -9.85 -18.71 16.60
C GLY A 356 -11.35 -18.41 16.58
N PRO A 357 -11.70 -17.14 16.30
CA PRO A 357 -13.08 -16.72 16.16
C PRO A 357 -13.68 -17.27 14.86
N ARG A 358 -14.95 -17.67 14.91
CA ARG A 358 -15.68 -18.25 13.78
C ARG A 358 -16.77 -17.29 13.31
N PRO A 359 -16.62 -16.68 12.11
CA PRO A 359 -17.67 -15.85 11.54
C PRO A 359 -18.83 -16.70 11.01
N PRO A 360 -20.01 -16.13 10.78
CA PRO A 360 -21.08 -16.81 10.05
C PRO A 360 -20.66 -17.12 8.61
N ILE A 361 -21.38 -18.05 7.98
CA ILE A 361 -21.24 -18.34 6.54
C ILE A 361 -21.68 -17.11 5.76
N GLY A 362 -20.87 -16.68 4.80
CA GLY A 362 -21.17 -15.53 3.96
C GLY A 362 -19.93 -14.97 3.28
N GLU A 363 -20.14 -13.86 2.60
CA GLU A 363 -19.08 -13.15 1.90
C GLU A 363 -19.20 -11.65 2.12
N THR A 364 -18.09 -10.93 2.01
CA THR A 364 -18.07 -9.47 2.11
C THR A 364 -16.93 -8.88 1.32
N TYR A 365 -17.15 -7.68 0.76
CA TYR A 365 -16.12 -6.82 0.19
C TYR A 365 -16.12 -5.47 0.90
N VAL A 366 -14.96 -5.01 1.31
CA VAL A 366 -14.79 -3.71 1.96
C VAL A 366 -13.68 -2.93 1.28
N PRO A 367 -14.00 -1.83 0.59
CA PRO A 367 -13.02 -0.90 0.06
C PRO A 367 -12.65 0.15 1.11
N ILE A 368 -11.41 0.63 1.04
CA ILE A 368 -10.92 1.82 1.74
C ILE A 368 -10.13 2.71 0.79
N GLU A 369 -9.98 3.98 1.13
CA GLU A 369 -9.04 4.88 0.45
C GLU A 369 -7.65 4.74 1.09
N SER A 370 -6.75 4.01 0.43
CA SER A 370 -5.34 3.98 0.80
C SER A 370 -4.58 5.17 0.18
N PRO A 371 -3.36 5.48 0.63
CA PRO A 371 -2.56 6.56 0.01
C PRO A 371 -2.33 6.39 -1.50
N LYS A 372 -2.38 5.15 -2.00
CA LYS A 372 -2.18 4.81 -3.42
C LYS A 372 -3.48 4.71 -4.21
N GLY A 373 -4.62 4.71 -3.53
CA GLY A 373 -5.95 4.61 -4.11
C GLY A 373 -6.85 3.61 -3.41
N GLU A 374 -7.91 3.18 -4.09
CA GLU A 374 -8.86 2.23 -3.53
C GLU A 374 -8.20 0.88 -3.28
N LYS A 375 -8.13 0.48 -2.02
CA LYS A 375 -7.72 -0.85 -1.58
C LYS A 375 -8.93 -1.61 -1.06
N GLY A 376 -9.09 -2.86 -1.46
CA GLY A 376 -10.22 -3.66 -1.05
C GLY A 376 -9.85 -5.06 -0.60
N TYR A 377 -10.61 -5.58 0.38
CA TYR A 377 -10.53 -6.95 0.83
C TYR A 377 -11.85 -7.67 0.61
N TYR A 378 -11.78 -8.81 -0.04
CA TYR A 378 -12.91 -9.71 -0.23
C TYR A 378 -12.69 -11.00 0.56
N PHE A 379 -13.68 -11.40 1.32
CA PHE A 379 -13.65 -12.58 2.16
C PHE A 379 -14.81 -13.50 1.84
N VAL A 380 -14.55 -14.81 1.87
CA VAL A 380 -15.57 -15.86 1.86
C VAL A 380 -15.37 -16.75 3.08
N SER A 381 -16.43 -16.93 3.86
CA SER A 381 -16.46 -17.77 5.06
C SER A 381 -17.42 -18.94 4.91
N ASP A 382 -17.00 -20.11 5.34
CA ASP A 382 -17.83 -21.31 5.51
C ASP A 382 -18.27 -21.57 6.97
N GLY A 383 -18.03 -20.59 7.87
CA GLY A 383 -18.28 -20.71 9.29
C GLY A 383 -17.11 -21.30 10.10
N THR A 384 -15.97 -21.59 9.46
CA THR A 384 -14.74 -21.98 10.14
C THR A 384 -13.94 -20.74 10.59
N ALA A 385 -12.93 -20.95 11.43
CA ALA A 385 -12.08 -19.87 11.91
C ALA A 385 -11.06 -19.36 10.89
N LYS A 386 -11.06 -19.93 9.68
CA LYS A 386 -10.19 -19.55 8.56
C LYS A 386 -11.04 -19.13 7.39
N PRO A 387 -10.65 -18.08 6.63
CA PRO A 387 -11.37 -17.76 5.40
C PRO A 387 -11.17 -18.87 4.35
N VAL A 388 -12.23 -19.24 3.65
CA VAL A 388 -12.15 -20.12 2.47
C VAL A 388 -11.45 -19.40 1.34
N ARG A 389 -11.73 -18.11 1.21
CA ARG A 389 -11.06 -17.22 0.27
C ARG A 389 -10.83 -15.87 0.89
N TRP A 390 -9.62 -15.38 0.70
CA TRP A 390 -9.23 -14.00 0.98
C TRP A 390 -8.60 -13.43 -0.30
N ARG A 391 -9.17 -12.35 -0.81
CA ARG A 391 -8.68 -11.68 -2.00
C ARG A 391 -8.39 -10.22 -1.72
N ILE A 392 -7.28 -9.76 -2.26
CA ILE A 392 -6.80 -8.39 -2.12
C ILE A 392 -6.97 -7.67 -3.46
N ARG A 393 -7.61 -6.50 -3.45
CA ARG A 393 -7.57 -5.56 -4.56
C ARG A 393 -6.52 -4.49 -4.24
N PRO A 394 -5.31 -4.57 -4.83
CA PRO A 394 -4.26 -3.59 -4.58
C PRO A 394 -4.34 -2.46 -5.61
N PRO A 395 -4.36 -1.19 -5.18
CA PRO A 395 -4.34 -0.06 -6.12
C PRO A 395 -3.05 0.02 -6.92
N SER A 396 -1.89 -0.24 -6.31
CA SER A 396 -0.58 -0.16 -6.99
C SER A 396 -0.49 -1.11 -8.19
N TYR A 397 -1.08 -2.30 -8.13
CA TYR A 397 -1.07 -3.24 -9.26
C TYR A 397 -1.86 -2.71 -10.46
N VAL A 398 -3.03 -2.13 -10.18
CA VAL A 398 -3.89 -1.53 -11.21
C VAL A 398 -3.21 -0.29 -11.79
N ASN A 399 -2.68 0.59 -10.94
CA ASN A 399 -2.00 1.81 -11.38
C ASN A 399 -0.73 1.49 -12.21
N LEU A 400 0.02 0.42 -11.85
CA LEU A 400 1.19 -0.02 -12.62
C LEU A 400 0.82 -0.49 -14.03
N SER A 401 -0.37 -1.04 -14.24
CA SER A 401 -0.79 -1.51 -15.57
C SER A 401 -0.83 -0.41 -16.63
N ALA A 402 -0.92 0.86 -16.21
CA ALA A 402 -0.90 2.01 -17.10
C ALA A 402 0.51 2.46 -17.50
N ILE A 403 1.59 1.92 -16.89
CA ILE A 403 2.96 2.41 -17.15
C ILE A 403 3.37 2.33 -18.62
N PRO A 404 3.07 1.26 -19.39
CA PRO A 404 3.42 1.23 -20.81
C PRO A 404 2.86 2.44 -21.56
N ARG A 405 1.55 2.71 -21.38
CA ARG A 405 0.86 3.85 -22.02
C ARG A 405 1.46 5.20 -21.62
N MET A 406 1.97 5.31 -20.40
CA MET A 406 2.50 6.58 -19.86
C MET A 406 3.93 6.87 -20.30
N VAL A 407 4.74 5.84 -20.59
CA VAL A 407 6.17 6.00 -20.89
C VAL A 407 6.51 5.88 -22.37
N GLU A 408 5.67 5.22 -23.17
CA GLU A 408 5.89 5.10 -24.62
C GLU A 408 5.85 6.47 -25.31
N GLY A 409 6.86 6.73 -26.14
CA GLY A 409 7.07 8.03 -26.81
C GLY A 409 7.83 9.06 -25.97
N HIS A 410 8.15 8.79 -24.70
CA HIS A 410 8.97 9.64 -23.85
C HIS A 410 10.44 9.21 -23.86
N LEU A 411 11.32 10.06 -23.31
CA LEU A 411 12.74 9.74 -23.19
C LEU A 411 13.00 8.74 -22.04
N LEU A 412 14.05 7.96 -22.13
CA LEU A 412 14.52 7.05 -21.09
C LEU A 412 14.64 7.76 -19.72
N SER A 413 15.12 9.01 -19.72
CA SER A 413 15.23 9.82 -18.50
C SER A 413 13.87 10.16 -17.87
N ASP A 414 12.80 10.21 -18.66
CA ASP A 414 11.46 10.55 -18.19
C ASP A 414 10.74 9.33 -17.58
N VAL A 415 11.14 8.11 -17.96
CA VAL A 415 10.60 6.87 -17.38
C VAL A 415 10.71 6.87 -15.88
N ILE A 416 11.83 7.36 -15.34
CA ILE A 416 12.07 7.41 -13.88
C ILE A 416 11.04 8.34 -13.21
N ALA A 417 10.85 9.55 -13.74
CA ALA A 417 9.90 10.52 -13.18
C ALA A 417 8.44 10.02 -13.31
N ILE A 418 8.10 9.40 -14.43
CA ILE A 418 6.76 8.82 -14.66
C ILE A 418 6.51 7.68 -13.68
N ASN A 419 7.45 6.72 -13.55
CA ASN A 419 7.33 5.60 -12.64
C ASN A 419 7.22 6.07 -11.17
N ALA A 420 8.08 7.01 -10.76
CA ALA A 420 8.01 7.60 -9.41
C ALA A 420 6.65 8.24 -9.14
N SER A 421 6.00 8.86 -10.15
CA SER A 421 4.71 9.53 -9.99
C SER A 421 3.55 8.58 -9.67
N ILE A 422 3.66 7.29 -10.02
CA ILE A 422 2.61 6.29 -9.74
C ILE A 422 2.56 5.94 -8.25
N ASP A 423 3.70 6.06 -7.54
CA ASP A 423 3.82 5.70 -6.11
C ASP A 423 3.47 4.23 -5.82
N ILE A 424 4.10 3.32 -6.54
CA ILE A 424 3.88 1.89 -6.37
C ILE A 424 4.60 1.33 -5.13
N VAL A 425 4.01 0.29 -4.53
CA VAL A 425 4.66 -0.55 -3.52
C VAL A 425 4.61 -2.00 -3.97
N MET A 426 5.80 -2.62 -4.12
CA MET A 426 5.90 -3.97 -4.67
C MET A 426 5.28 -5.04 -3.78
N GLY A 427 5.23 -4.84 -2.46
CA GLY A 427 4.59 -5.78 -1.54
C GLY A 427 3.10 -5.97 -1.80
N GLU A 428 2.37 -4.92 -2.18
CA GLU A 428 0.95 -5.05 -2.55
C GLU A 428 0.74 -5.44 -4.01
N ILE A 429 1.69 -5.15 -4.89
CA ILE A 429 1.62 -5.58 -6.30
C ILE A 429 1.74 -7.09 -6.36
N ASP A 430 2.76 -7.66 -5.75
CA ASP A 430 3.11 -9.07 -5.85
C ASP A 430 2.31 -9.96 -4.89
N ARG A 431 1.90 -9.46 -3.70
CA ARG A 431 1.07 -10.11 -2.65
C ARG A 431 1.60 -11.41 -2.09
#